data_93fdc2739e2a1754ce3c70070daeafec
#
_entry.id   93fdc2739e2a1754ce3c70070daeafec
#
_cell.length_a   1.000
_cell.length_b   1.000
_cell.length_c   1.000
_cell.angle_alpha   90.00
_cell.angle_beta   90.00
_cell.angle_gamma   90.00
#
_symmetry.space_group_name_H-M   'P 1'
#
loop_
_entity.id
_entity.type
_entity.pdbx_description
1 polymer ?
#
loop_
_entity_poly.entity_id
_entity_poly.type
_entity_poly.pdbx_seq_one_letter_code
_entity_poly.pdbx_strand_id
1 'polypeptide(L)'
;MSGINIGVLAVQGDVTENIMATKMAIEELGLDGIVTEVKTPEQISDLDGLVIPGGESTVIGTLSLVNGSLKKIKEKIASGMPVFGICAGMIMLSKKAKDRVVGEMDQPLLDFLDVKIERNAFGRQKDSFESEISMDKIGIKKFQGVFIRAPSIIETGKDVEVLSKFNEKIIAVKQGNIIGTSFHPELTGDLSLHKYFVSLIKAKH
;
A
#
# COMPACT_ATOMS: atom_id res chain seq x y z
N MET A 1 14.89 23.52 5.64
CA MET A 1 14.71 22.06 5.66
C MET A 1 14.14 21.70 4.30
N SER A 2 14.71 20.70 3.61
CA SER A 2 14.13 20.22 2.35
C SER A 2 12.77 19.58 2.66
N GLY A 3 11.74 19.92 1.89
CA GLY A 3 10.42 19.30 2.01
C GLY A 3 10.48 17.80 1.73
N ILE A 4 9.49 17.04 2.21
CA ILE A 4 9.39 15.59 1.95
C ILE A 4 8.98 15.33 0.51
N ASN A 5 9.57 14.32 -0.14
CA ASN A 5 9.28 13.91 -1.51
C ASN A 5 8.63 12.53 -1.55
N ILE A 6 7.34 12.45 -1.84
CA ILE A 6 6.57 11.21 -1.90
C ILE A 6 6.20 10.88 -3.35
N GLY A 7 6.51 9.66 -3.77
CA GLY A 7 6.07 9.12 -5.07
C GLY A 7 4.79 8.33 -4.96
N VAL A 8 3.96 8.39 -6.00
CA VAL A 8 2.89 7.41 -6.25
C VAL A 8 3.25 6.63 -7.51
N LEU A 9 3.38 5.31 -7.40
CA LEU A 9 3.76 4.45 -8.53
C LEU A 9 2.67 4.48 -9.60
N ALA A 10 2.99 5.04 -10.76
CA ALA A 10 2.04 5.38 -11.80
C ALA A 10 2.17 4.50 -13.07
N VAL A 11 2.52 3.23 -12.89
CA VAL A 11 2.57 2.27 -14.01
C VAL A 11 1.18 1.73 -14.36
N GLN A 12 0.29 1.62 -13.36
CA GLN A 12 -1.13 1.24 -13.52
C GLN A 12 -1.86 1.41 -12.17
N GLY A 13 -3.16 1.78 -12.18
CA GLY A 13 -4.04 1.80 -11.00
C GLY A 13 -4.56 3.19 -10.61
N ASP A 14 -5.01 3.33 -9.36
CA ASP A 14 -5.71 4.50 -8.81
C ASP A 14 -4.71 5.61 -8.39
N VAL A 15 -3.99 6.16 -9.37
CA VAL A 15 -2.85 7.07 -9.15
C VAL A 15 -3.31 8.44 -8.69
N THR A 16 -4.29 9.03 -9.37
CA THR A 16 -4.77 10.40 -9.13
C THR A 16 -5.33 10.55 -7.73
N GLU A 17 -6.18 9.63 -7.30
CA GLU A 17 -6.82 9.61 -5.98
C GLU A 17 -5.78 9.51 -4.86
N ASN A 18 -4.76 8.67 -5.06
CA ASN A 18 -3.66 8.51 -4.11
C ASN A 18 -2.78 9.76 -4.02
N ILE A 19 -2.51 10.44 -5.15
CA ILE A 19 -1.80 11.72 -5.15
C ILE A 19 -2.59 12.77 -4.37
N MET A 20 -3.90 12.88 -4.61
CA MET A 20 -4.75 13.85 -3.94
C MET A 20 -4.81 13.59 -2.43
N ALA A 21 -5.09 12.36 -2.00
CA ALA A 21 -5.18 12.01 -0.60
C ALA A 21 -3.83 12.23 0.14
N THR A 22 -2.71 11.89 -0.50
CA THR A 22 -1.38 12.09 0.09
C THR A 22 -1.02 13.58 0.19
N LYS A 23 -1.33 14.40 -0.83
CA LYS A 23 -1.13 15.86 -0.78
C LYS A 23 -1.94 16.50 0.35
N MET A 24 -3.22 16.18 0.44
CA MET A 24 -4.09 16.69 1.50
C MET A 24 -3.59 16.27 2.89
N ALA A 25 -3.07 15.05 3.04
CA ALA A 25 -2.50 14.59 4.30
C ALA A 25 -1.25 15.40 4.71
N ILE A 26 -0.36 15.74 3.76
CA ILE A 26 0.80 16.61 3.99
C ILE A 26 0.35 18.01 4.41
N GLU A 27 -0.62 18.60 3.71
CA GLU A 27 -1.17 19.92 3.98
C GLU A 27 -1.81 20.00 5.38
N GLU A 28 -2.66 19.02 5.75
CA GLU A 28 -3.29 18.97 7.06
C GLU A 28 -2.31 18.73 8.22
N LEU A 29 -1.15 18.12 7.94
CA LEU A 29 -0.06 17.99 8.91
C LEU A 29 0.80 19.26 9.02
N GLY A 30 0.57 20.28 8.17
CA GLY A 30 1.35 21.50 8.14
C GLY A 30 2.80 21.27 7.72
N LEU A 31 3.05 20.26 6.86
CA LEU A 31 4.38 19.91 6.38
C LEU A 31 4.64 20.51 4.99
N ASP A 32 5.93 20.79 4.72
CA ASP A 32 6.38 21.11 3.38
C ASP A 32 6.74 19.82 2.64
N GLY A 33 6.19 19.65 1.44
CA GLY A 33 6.43 18.42 0.66
C GLY A 33 5.74 18.41 -0.68
N ILE A 34 6.21 17.50 -1.53
CA ILE A 34 5.65 17.27 -2.87
C ILE A 34 5.22 15.82 -3.02
N VAL A 35 4.16 15.61 -3.81
CA VAL A 35 3.70 14.28 -4.21
C VAL A 35 3.66 14.21 -5.72
N THR A 36 4.38 13.25 -6.30
CA THR A 36 4.54 13.12 -7.75
C THR A 36 4.23 11.73 -8.26
N GLU A 37 3.79 11.65 -9.51
CA GLU A 37 3.77 10.38 -10.25
C GLU A 37 5.19 9.89 -10.51
N VAL A 38 5.44 8.60 -10.26
CA VAL A 38 6.72 7.97 -10.59
C VAL A 38 6.52 6.71 -11.41
N LYS A 39 7.29 6.60 -12.49
CA LYS A 39 7.22 5.50 -13.46
C LYS A 39 8.58 4.86 -13.73
N THR A 40 9.66 5.60 -13.51
CA THR A 40 11.01 5.16 -13.87
C THR A 40 11.92 5.04 -12.65
N PRO A 41 13.01 4.25 -12.74
CA PRO A 41 13.98 4.11 -11.67
C PRO A 41 14.57 5.43 -11.19
N GLU A 42 14.81 6.37 -12.12
CA GLU A 42 15.40 7.68 -11.82
C GLU A 42 14.48 8.49 -10.91
N GLN A 43 13.18 8.53 -11.23
CA GLN A 43 12.17 9.24 -10.42
C GLN A 43 12.04 8.65 -9.01
N ILE A 44 12.30 7.35 -8.84
CA ILE A 44 12.22 6.66 -7.55
C ILE A 44 13.45 6.93 -6.66
N SER A 45 14.59 7.29 -7.26
CA SER A 45 15.88 7.43 -6.55
C SER A 45 15.83 8.45 -5.41
N ASP A 46 15.13 9.57 -5.60
CA ASP A 46 15.13 10.72 -4.69
C ASP A 46 13.90 10.77 -3.75
N LEU A 47 13.12 9.69 -3.70
CA LEU A 47 11.94 9.63 -2.85
C LEU A 47 12.28 9.38 -1.38
N ASP A 48 11.51 10.01 -0.49
CA ASP A 48 11.48 9.77 0.95
C ASP A 48 10.42 8.73 1.34
N GLY A 49 9.39 8.55 0.50
CA GLY A 49 8.34 7.55 0.66
C GLY A 49 7.66 7.19 -0.65
N LEU A 50 7.03 6.01 -0.70
CA LEU A 50 6.35 5.53 -1.90
C LEU A 50 4.97 4.97 -1.56
N VAL A 51 3.95 5.41 -2.32
CA VAL A 51 2.63 4.76 -2.36
C VAL A 51 2.58 3.85 -3.59
N ILE A 52 2.22 2.59 -3.38
CA ILE A 52 1.90 1.64 -4.45
C ILE A 52 0.37 1.48 -4.47
N PRO A 53 -0.31 2.01 -5.49
CA PRO A 53 -1.77 2.11 -5.50
C PRO A 53 -2.47 0.77 -5.71
N GLY A 54 -3.80 0.79 -5.58
CA GLY A 54 -4.68 -0.26 -6.06
C GLY A 54 -4.63 -0.38 -7.58
N GLY A 55 -5.07 -1.53 -8.09
CA GLY A 55 -5.05 -1.85 -9.52
C GLY A 55 -4.97 -3.35 -9.76
N GLU A 56 -4.28 -3.76 -10.83
CA GLU A 56 -4.02 -5.18 -11.15
C GLU A 56 -2.57 -5.54 -10.82
N SER A 57 -2.36 -6.33 -9.78
CA SER A 57 -1.00 -6.62 -9.25
C SER A 57 -0.07 -7.30 -10.27
N THR A 58 -0.60 -8.18 -11.13
CA THR A 58 0.18 -8.84 -12.19
C THR A 58 0.69 -7.83 -13.21
N VAL A 59 -0.16 -6.87 -13.60
CA VAL A 59 0.20 -5.81 -14.56
C VAL A 59 1.21 -4.86 -13.92
N ILE A 60 0.97 -4.41 -12.68
CA ILE A 60 1.91 -3.54 -11.95
C ILE A 60 3.27 -4.21 -11.84
N GLY A 61 3.30 -5.49 -11.44
CA GLY A 61 4.54 -6.25 -11.29
C GLY A 61 5.30 -6.41 -12.60
N THR A 62 4.62 -6.81 -13.67
CA THR A 62 5.23 -7.02 -14.98
C THR A 62 5.77 -5.72 -15.57
N LEU A 63 4.99 -4.63 -15.55
CA LEU A 63 5.43 -3.34 -16.07
C LEU A 63 6.61 -2.79 -15.26
N SER A 64 6.57 -2.91 -13.93
CA SER A 64 7.66 -2.47 -13.05
C SER A 64 8.94 -3.30 -13.23
N LEU A 65 8.81 -4.59 -13.57
CA LEU A 65 9.96 -5.44 -13.91
C LEU A 65 10.59 -5.01 -15.24
N VAL A 66 9.77 -4.83 -16.27
CA VAL A 66 10.22 -4.48 -17.63
C VAL A 66 10.91 -3.13 -17.68
N ASN A 67 10.37 -2.11 -16.98
CA ASN A 67 10.97 -0.77 -16.99
C ASN A 67 12.07 -0.56 -15.93
N GLY A 68 12.37 -1.57 -15.12
CA GLY A 68 13.42 -1.54 -14.10
C GLY A 68 13.02 -0.90 -12.76
N SER A 69 11.82 -0.35 -12.63
CA SER A 69 11.37 0.30 -11.38
C SER A 69 11.23 -0.69 -10.23
N LEU A 70 10.88 -1.96 -10.49
CA LEU A 70 10.79 -3.01 -9.47
C LEU A 70 12.11 -3.17 -8.70
N LYS A 71 13.24 -3.20 -9.42
CA LYS A 71 14.58 -3.30 -8.83
C LYS A 71 14.89 -2.07 -7.97
N LYS A 72 14.62 -0.87 -8.50
CA LYS A 72 14.87 0.38 -7.77
C LYS A 72 14.02 0.50 -6.51
N ILE A 73 12.75 0.10 -6.56
CA ILE A 73 11.87 0.06 -5.39
C ILE A 73 12.45 -0.89 -4.33
N LYS A 74 12.91 -2.10 -4.72
CA LYS A 74 13.56 -3.05 -3.79
C LYS A 74 14.78 -2.42 -3.10
N GLU A 75 15.65 -1.74 -3.84
CA GLU A 75 16.82 -1.06 -3.29
C GLU A 75 16.42 0.01 -2.26
N LYS A 76 15.41 0.82 -2.57
CA LYS A 76 14.92 1.89 -1.68
C LYS A 76 14.26 1.33 -0.42
N ILE A 77 13.46 0.27 -0.53
CA ILE A 77 12.85 -0.38 0.64
C ILE A 77 13.94 -1.00 1.52
N ALA A 78 14.94 -1.68 0.94
CA ALA A 78 16.05 -2.25 1.68
C ALA A 78 16.88 -1.18 2.44
N SER A 79 16.95 0.06 1.92
CA SER A 79 17.55 1.21 2.62
C SER A 79 16.60 1.85 3.64
N GLY A 80 15.40 1.26 3.82
CA GLY A 80 14.41 1.63 4.83
C GLY A 80 13.41 2.71 4.39
N MET A 81 13.24 3.00 3.10
CA MET A 81 12.20 3.92 2.64
C MET A 81 10.81 3.43 3.08
N PRO A 82 9.99 4.27 3.72
CA PRO A 82 8.60 3.94 4.03
C PRO A 82 7.78 3.67 2.77
N VAL A 83 6.94 2.63 2.80
CA VAL A 83 6.07 2.28 1.67
C VAL A 83 4.66 1.97 2.15
N PHE A 84 3.69 2.48 1.41
CA PHE A 84 2.28 2.21 1.62
C PHE A 84 1.71 1.46 0.40
N GLY A 85 1.36 0.18 0.57
CA GLY A 85 0.73 -0.66 -0.44
C GLY A 85 -0.76 -0.79 -0.23
N ILE A 86 -1.54 -0.38 -1.22
CA ILE A 86 -3.01 -0.36 -1.19
C ILE A 86 -3.54 -1.45 -2.13
N CYS A 87 -4.36 -2.38 -1.64
CA CYS A 87 -5.00 -3.44 -2.40
C CYS A 87 -3.97 -4.22 -3.27
N ALA A 88 -3.88 -3.96 -4.57
CA ALA A 88 -2.85 -4.53 -5.44
C ALA A 88 -1.43 -4.17 -5.00
N GLY A 89 -1.22 -2.97 -4.47
CA GLY A 89 0.06 -2.53 -3.90
C GLY A 89 0.48 -3.36 -2.69
N MET A 90 -0.44 -3.77 -1.82
CA MET A 90 -0.16 -4.71 -0.73
C MET A 90 0.24 -6.08 -1.28
N ILE A 91 -0.43 -6.57 -2.33
CA ILE A 91 -0.04 -7.82 -3.01
C ILE A 91 1.38 -7.70 -3.55
N MET A 92 1.74 -6.58 -4.18
CA MET A 92 3.10 -6.35 -4.70
C MET A 92 4.17 -6.43 -3.61
N LEU A 93 3.87 -5.98 -2.39
CA LEU A 93 4.80 -6.01 -1.25
C LEU A 93 4.96 -7.39 -0.62
N SER A 94 3.99 -8.29 -0.79
CA SER A 94 3.94 -9.60 -0.14
C SER A 94 5.05 -10.56 -0.59
N LYS A 95 5.32 -11.58 0.24
CA LYS A 95 6.19 -12.72 -0.11
C LYS A 95 5.52 -13.67 -1.10
N LYS A 96 4.22 -13.91 -0.93
CA LYS A 96 3.47 -14.88 -1.73
C LYS A 96 2.06 -14.37 -1.99
N ALA A 97 1.59 -14.61 -3.20
CA ALA A 97 0.21 -14.36 -3.58
C ALA A 97 -0.39 -15.62 -4.19
N LYS A 98 -1.64 -15.93 -3.84
CA LYS A 98 -2.44 -16.92 -4.54
C LYS A 98 -3.77 -16.31 -4.97
N ASP A 99 -4.30 -16.81 -6.05
CA ASP A 99 -5.68 -16.51 -6.45
C ASP A 99 -6.60 -17.62 -5.94
N ARG A 100 -7.80 -17.23 -5.52
CA ARG A 100 -8.78 -18.19 -4.97
C ARG A 100 -9.20 -19.27 -5.95
N VAL A 101 -9.15 -18.97 -7.25
CA VAL A 101 -9.62 -19.88 -8.32
C VAL A 101 -8.45 -20.57 -9.00
N VAL A 102 -7.40 -19.85 -9.32
CA VAL A 102 -6.26 -20.33 -10.12
C VAL A 102 -5.16 -20.98 -9.26
N GLY A 103 -5.13 -20.68 -7.95
CA GLY A 103 -4.10 -21.18 -7.03
C GLY A 103 -2.88 -20.26 -6.91
N GLU A 104 -1.70 -20.83 -6.73
CA GLU A 104 -0.44 -20.04 -6.58
C GLU A 104 -0.19 -19.18 -7.82
N MET A 105 0.23 -17.94 -7.58
CA MET A 105 0.49 -16.95 -8.63
C MET A 105 1.98 -16.76 -8.82
N ASP A 106 2.46 -16.99 -10.04
CA ASP A 106 3.83 -16.66 -10.44
C ASP A 106 3.84 -15.25 -11.05
N GLN A 107 3.98 -14.24 -10.20
CA GLN A 107 4.03 -12.84 -10.60
C GLN A 107 5.22 -12.13 -9.93
N PRO A 108 5.80 -11.10 -10.56
CA PRO A 108 6.86 -10.32 -9.91
C PRO A 108 6.35 -9.65 -8.63
N LEU A 109 7.02 -9.93 -7.49
CA LEU A 109 6.73 -9.35 -6.18
C LEU A 109 7.95 -8.62 -5.63
N LEU A 110 7.71 -7.70 -4.71
CA LEU A 110 8.78 -6.98 -4.00
C LEU A 110 9.37 -7.81 -2.86
N ASP A 111 8.55 -8.63 -2.18
CA ASP A 111 8.95 -9.57 -1.12
C ASP A 111 9.55 -8.89 0.13
N PHE A 112 8.93 -7.82 0.61
CA PHE A 112 9.34 -7.12 1.82
C PHE A 112 8.32 -7.20 2.96
N LEU A 113 7.08 -7.54 2.66
CA LEU A 113 6.03 -7.76 3.65
C LEU A 113 5.84 -9.27 3.85
N ASP A 114 6.20 -9.77 5.04
CA ASP A 114 6.19 -11.20 5.36
C ASP A 114 4.76 -11.73 5.55
N VAL A 115 4.01 -11.72 4.46
CA VAL A 115 2.62 -12.20 4.41
C VAL A 115 2.37 -13.05 3.19
N LYS A 116 1.39 -13.97 3.31
CA LYS A 116 0.77 -14.65 2.18
C LYS A 116 -0.63 -14.07 1.95
N ILE A 117 -0.92 -13.71 0.71
CA ILE A 117 -2.17 -13.04 0.35
C ILE A 117 -3.02 -13.94 -0.54
N GLU A 118 -4.33 -13.96 -0.27
CA GLU A 118 -5.34 -14.51 -1.17
C GLU A 118 -6.04 -13.36 -1.90
N ARG A 119 -5.97 -13.35 -3.25
CA ARG A 119 -6.67 -12.41 -4.11
C ARG A 119 -8.15 -12.73 -4.16
N ASN A 120 -8.99 -11.72 -4.38
CA ASN A 120 -10.44 -11.86 -4.51
C ASN A 120 -11.09 -12.62 -3.33
N ALA A 121 -10.60 -12.38 -2.11
CA ALA A 121 -10.90 -13.17 -0.93
C ALA A 121 -12.35 -13.04 -0.42
N PHE A 122 -13.08 -11.98 -0.83
CA PHE A 122 -14.45 -11.72 -0.38
C PHE A 122 -15.54 -12.29 -1.30
N GLY A 123 -15.13 -12.94 -2.40
CA GLY A 123 -16.03 -13.69 -3.30
C GLY A 123 -16.78 -12.81 -4.30
N ARG A 124 -17.35 -13.46 -5.35
CA ARG A 124 -18.03 -12.78 -6.46
C ARG A 124 -19.30 -12.01 -6.08
N GLN A 125 -19.96 -12.37 -4.97
CA GLN A 125 -21.21 -11.72 -4.52
C GLN A 125 -20.98 -10.37 -3.82
N LYS A 126 -19.72 -10.07 -3.42
CA LYS A 126 -19.34 -8.79 -2.81
C LYS A 126 -18.12 -8.23 -3.53
N ASP A 127 -18.29 -7.87 -4.81
CA ASP A 127 -17.22 -7.27 -5.58
C ASP A 127 -16.78 -5.91 -5.01
N SER A 128 -17.72 -5.17 -4.39
CA SER A 128 -17.47 -3.90 -3.69
C SER A 128 -18.39 -3.75 -2.50
N PHE A 129 -17.87 -3.23 -1.39
CA PHE A 129 -18.65 -2.88 -0.20
C PHE A 129 -17.88 -1.88 0.66
N GLU A 130 -18.60 -1.22 1.55
CA GLU A 130 -18.03 -0.35 2.56
C GLU A 130 -18.28 -0.92 3.96
N SER A 131 -17.36 -0.68 4.88
CA SER A 131 -17.51 -1.08 6.27
C SER A 131 -16.72 -0.19 7.21
N GLU A 132 -17.28 0.09 8.39
CA GLU A 132 -16.54 0.70 9.48
C GLU A 132 -15.53 -0.33 10.04
N ILE A 133 -14.29 0.08 10.17
CA ILE A 133 -13.18 -0.71 10.71
C ILE A 133 -12.38 0.13 11.71
N SER A 134 -11.56 -0.52 12.54
CA SER A 134 -10.62 0.17 13.43
C SER A 134 -9.19 -0.34 13.23
N MET A 135 -8.24 0.53 13.54
CA MET A 135 -6.80 0.25 13.59
C MET A 135 -6.25 0.89 14.87
N ASP A 136 -6.71 0.38 16.02
CA ASP A 136 -6.45 0.96 17.36
C ASP A 136 -4.96 1.09 17.68
N LYS A 137 -4.14 0.17 17.18
CA LYS A 137 -2.68 0.17 17.36
C LYS A 137 -1.99 1.40 16.79
N ILE A 138 -2.60 2.05 15.81
CA ILE A 138 -2.10 3.28 15.20
C ILE A 138 -3.02 4.48 15.49
N GLY A 139 -3.91 4.34 16.49
CA GLY A 139 -4.77 5.42 16.98
C GLY A 139 -6.00 5.72 16.13
N ILE A 140 -6.32 4.91 15.11
CA ILE A 140 -7.49 5.07 14.25
C ILE A 140 -8.62 4.20 14.76
N LYS A 141 -9.58 4.81 15.49
CA LYS A 141 -10.68 4.09 16.14
C LYS A 141 -11.86 3.79 15.22
N LYS A 142 -12.08 4.65 14.23
CA LYS A 142 -13.15 4.53 13.24
C LYS A 142 -12.61 4.94 11.90
N PHE A 143 -12.77 4.10 10.90
CA PHE A 143 -12.37 4.35 9.53
C PHE A 143 -13.35 3.69 8.58
N GLN A 144 -13.80 4.41 7.56
CA GLN A 144 -14.66 3.84 6.54
C GLN A 144 -13.81 3.15 5.48
N GLY A 145 -13.71 1.83 5.53
CA GLY A 145 -12.99 1.04 4.54
C GLY A 145 -13.82 0.81 3.29
N VAL A 146 -13.30 1.18 2.13
CA VAL A 146 -13.88 0.90 0.80
C VAL A 146 -13.17 -0.31 0.21
N PHE A 147 -13.88 -1.41 0.02
CA PHE A 147 -13.35 -2.69 -0.47
C PHE A 147 -13.81 -2.92 -1.91
N ILE A 148 -12.87 -3.14 -2.84
CA ILE A 148 -13.13 -3.40 -4.26
C ILE A 148 -12.34 -4.65 -4.65
N ARG A 149 -13.02 -5.77 -4.91
CA ARG A 149 -12.39 -7.08 -5.20
C ARG A 149 -11.21 -7.39 -4.26
N ALA A 150 -11.40 -7.05 -2.99
CA ALA A 150 -10.34 -6.94 -2.03
C ALA A 150 -9.60 -8.27 -1.78
N PRO A 151 -8.27 -8.24 -1.63
CA PRO A 151 -7.50 -9.37 -1.14
C PRO A 151 -7.68 -9.55 0.36
N SER A 152 -7.26 -10.68 0.92
CA SER A 152 -7.04 -10.84 2.36
C SER A 152 -5.71 -11.51 2.64
N ILE A 153 -5.14 -11.20 3.80
CA ILE A 153 -3.95 -11.86 4.29
C ILE A 153 -4.35 -13.16 4.99
N ILE A 154 -3.75 -14.28 4.58
CA ILE A 154 -4.06 -15.61 5.10
C ILE A 154 -2.97 -16.14 6.04
N GLU A 155 -1.74 -15.66 5.91
CA GLU A 155 -0.62 -15.99 6.80
C GLU A 155 0.22 -14.73 7.04
N THR A 156 0.75 -14.59 8.26
CA THR A 156 1.66 -13.49 8.66
C THR A 156 2.91 -14.05 9.29
N GLY A 157 4.07 -13.47 8.96
CA GLY A 157 5.31 -13.71 9.68
C GLY A 157 5.31 -13.10 11.10
N LYS A 158 6.29 -13.46 11.89
CA LYS A 158 6.40 -13.08 13.32
C LYS A 158 6.55 -11.56 13.55
N ASP A 159 7.16 -10.85 12.61
CA ASP A 159 7.45 -9.42 12.70
C ASP A 159 6.35 -8.54 12.06
N VAL A 160 5.28 -9.18 11.60
CA VAL A 160 4.12 -8.49 11.01
C VAL A 160 3.10 -8.16 12.07
N GLU A 161 2.81 -6.89 12.22
CA GLU A 161 1.77 -6.38 13.11
C GLU A 161 0.44 -6.31 12.37
N VAL A 162 -0.56 -7.06 12.86
CA VAL A 162 -1.94 -6.96 12.37
C VAL A 162 -2.57 -5.69 12.93
N LEU A 163 -2.98 -4.77 12.05
CA LEU A 163 -3.61 -3.50 12.39
C LEU A 163 -5.14 -3.63 12.44
N SER A 164 -5.74 -4.39 11.51
CA SER A 164 -7.19 -4.54 11.42
C SER A 164 -7.61 -5.89 10.86
N LYS A 165 -8.79 -6.34 11.29
CA LYS A 165 -9.50 -7.51 10.76
C LYS A 165 -10.94 -7.14 10.43
N PHE A 166 -11.50 -7.80 9.43
CA PHE A 166 -12.92 -7.76 9.08
C PHE A 166 -13.42 -9.18 8.81
N ASN A 167 -14.45 -9.63 9.54
CA ASN A 167 -14.97 -10.99 9.48
C ASN A 167 -13.84 -12.06 9.53
N GLU A 168 -13.00 -11.99 10.57
CA GLU A 168 -11.82 -12.83 10.81
C GLU A 168 -10.70 -12.75 9.75
N LYS A 169 -10.90 -12.02 8.64
CA LYS A 169 -9.89 -11.79 7.63
C LYS A 169 -8.97 -10.64 8.01
N ILE A 170 -7.68 -10.81 7.90
CA ILE A 170 -6.70 -9.74 8.12
C ILE A 170 -6.73 -8.84 6.89
N ILE A 171 -7.00 -7.53 7.12
CA ILE A 171 -7.22 -6.53 6.08
C ILE A 171 -6.25 -5.35 6.12
N ALA A 172 -5.51 -5.19 7.20
CA ALA A 172 -4.46 -4.19 7.31
C ALA A 172 -3.32 -4.70 8.20
N VAL A 173 -2.09 -4.45 7.77
CA VAL A 173 -0.86 -4.87 8.46
C VAL A 173 0.22 -3.80 8.35
N LYS A 174 1.19 -3.91 9.28
CA LYS A 174 2.42 -3.12 9.26
C LYS A 174 3.62 -4.02 9.54
N GLN A 175 4.74 -3.77 8.88
CA GLN A 175 6.02 -4.38 9.19
C GLN A 175 7.13 -3.33 9.02
N GLY A 176 7.76 -2.92 10.13
CA GLY A 176 8.69 -1.80 10.10
C GLY A 176 8.04 -0.52 9.54
N ASN A 177 8.57 -0.01 8.43
CA ASN A 177 8.08 1.17 7.73
C ASN A 177 7.13 0.85 6.57
N ILE A 178 6.66 -0.38 6.46
CA ILE A 178 5.76 -0.82 5.39
C ILE A 178 4.35 -0.98 5.95
N ILE A 179 3.37 -0.38 5.27
CA ILE A 179 1.94 -0.53 5.55
C ILE A 179 1.29 -1.23 4.35
N GLY A 180 0.40 -2.17 4.63
CA GLY A 180 -0.42 -2.82 3.60
C GLY A 180 -1.89 -2.83 3.99
N THR A 181 -2.79 -2.45 3.06
CA THR A 181 -4.24 -2.48 3.24
C THR A 181 -4.95 -3.23 2.12
N SER A 182 -6.01 -3.95 2.47
CA SER A 182 -6.90 -4.61 1.50
C SER A 182 -7.93 -3.67 0.89
N PHE A 183 -8.22 -2.57 1.57
CA PHE A 183 -9.21 -1.55 1.20
C PHE A 183 -8.52 -0.31 0.63
N HIS A 184 -9.33 0.58 0.06
CA HIS A 184 -8.92 1.80 -0.64
C HIS A 184 -9.16 3.04 0.24
N PRO A 185 -8.18 3.49 1.05
CA PRO A 185 -8.32 4.66 1.90
C PRO A 185 -8.41 5.97 1.11
N GLU A 186 -7.85 6.01 -0.11
CA GLU A 186 -7.88 7.16 -1.01
C GLU A 186 -9.28 7.50 -1.54
N LEU A 187 -10.22 6.56 -1.45
CA LEU A 187 -11.60 6.75 -1.89
C LEU A 187 -12.52 7.27 -0.78
N THR A 188 -11.96 7.55 0.40
CA THR A 188 -12.69 8.12 1.52
C THR A 188 -12.26 9.58 1.76
N GLY A 189 -13.05 10.34 2.51
CA GLY A 189 -12.64 11.67 2.97
C GLY A 189 -11.75 11.62 4.24
N ASP A 190 -11.49 10.44 4.79
CA ASP A 190 -10.69 10.26 6.01
C ASP A 190 -9.22 10.08 5.66
N LEU A 191 -8.40 11.08 5.96
CA LEU A 191 -6.96 11.10 5.69
C LEU A 191 -6.11 10.48 6.80
N SER A 192 -6.70 9.94 7.86
CA SER A 192 -5.96 9.48 9.05
C SER A 192 -4.87 8.45 8.72
N LEU A 193 -5.14 7.52 7.79
CA LEU A 193 -4.17 6.51 7.37
C LEU A 193 -3.05 7.10 6.50
N HIS A 194 -3.36 8.04 5.60
CA HIS A 194 -2.34 8.75 4.83
C HIS A 194 -1.46 9.64 5.73
N LYS A 195 -2.06 10.32 6.72
CA LYS A 195 -1.28 11.07 7.74
C LYS A 195 -0.37 10.16 8.55
N TYR A 196 -0.86 8.98 8.92
CA TYR A 196 -0.01 8.00 9.61
C TYR A 196 1.17 7.57 8.72
N PHE A 197 0.94 7.28 7.44
CA PHE A 197 2.02 6.98 6.49
C PHE A 197 3.05 8.13 6.40
N VAL A 198 2.58 9.37 6.21
CA VAL A 198 3.45 10.56 6.16
C VAL A 198 4.26 10.72 7.45
N SER A 199 3.69 10.38 8.62
CA SER A 199 4.39 10.44 9.91
C SER A 199 5.57 9.47 9.98
N LEU A 200 5.50 8.31 9.32
CA LEU A 200 6.63 7.36 9.25
C LEU A 200 7.81 7.90 8.45
N ILE A 201 7.55 8.77 7.47
CA ILE A 201 8.59 9.43 6.67
C ILE A 201 9.28 10.48 7.53
N LYS A 202 8.49 11.33 8.22
CA LYS A 202 9.02 12.38 9.09
C LYS A 202 9.89 11.86 10.24
N ALA A 203 9.58 10.69 10.79
CA ALA A 203 10.35 10.09 11.88
C ALA A 203 11.78 9.68 11.48
N LYS A 204 12.10 9.71 10.18
CA LYS A 204 13.42 9.37 9.62
C LYS A 204 14.32 10.60 9.41
N HIS A 205 13.74 11.78 9.36
CA HIS A 205 14.43 13.07 9.19
C HIS A 205 14.55 13.80 10.53
#